data_60dcefda1d842eb544b8cde26782d730
#
_entry.id   60dcefda1d842eb544b8cde26782d730
#
_cell.length_a   1.000
_cell.length_b   1.000
_cell.length_c   1.000
_cell.angle_alpha   90.00
_cell.angle_beta   90.00
_cell.angle_gamma   90.00
#
_symmetry.space_group_name_H-M   'P 1'
#
loop_
_entity.id
_entity.type
_entity.pdbx_description
1 polymer ?
#
loop_
_entity_poly.entity_id
_entity_poly.type
_entity_poly.pdbx_seq_one_letter_code
_entity_poly.pdbx_strand_id
1 'polypeptide(L)'
;MLNFEMLPESERIIVALDCGADEALALAHALKGKASWLKVGMTLYYQEGPSIVKALKDLGFNVFLDLKFHDIPHQVYGAAASAARSGADMITMHAIGGLEMMRAAIDGLIEAELPDVVTLGITVLTSMSEEDLALTGVTRSVAEQVRTLAEQAQTAGLSGVVASPQEAAMLKRWGAALTSLPLACGRLVRARMIRAVSQPRAKPSTTAQAIS
;
A
#
# COMPACT_ATOMS: atom_id res chain seq x y z
N MET A 1 6.86 -11.57 -13.48
CA MET A 1 6.96 -10.48 -12.51
C MET A 1 6.55 -9.17 -13.19
N LEU A 2 5.56 -8.47 -12.66
CA LEU A 2 5.03 -7.24 -13.24
C LEU A 2 6.09 -6.13 -13.12
N ASN A 3 6.55 -5.61 -14.26
CA ASN A 3 7.50 -4.49 -14.28
C ASN A 3 6.73 -3.18 -14.47
N PHE A 4 6.43 -2.48 -13.37
CA PHE A 4 5.68 -1.22 -13.39
C PHE A 4 6.33 -0.13 -14.27
N GLU A 5 7.64 -0.13 -14.45
CA GLU A 5 8.34 0.85 -15.29
C GLU A 5 8.04 0.68 -16.79
N MET A 6 7.62 -0.52 -17.19
CA MET A 6 7.28 -0.84 -18.58
C MET A 6 5.80 -0.67 -18.91
N LEU A 7 4.95 -0.43 -17.89
CA LEU A 7 3.53 -0.18 -18.11
C LEU A 7 3.30 1.23 -18.69
N PRO A 8 2.23 1.45 -19.44
CA PRO A 8 1.75 2.79 -19.80
C PRO A 8 1.54 3.65 -18.55
N GLU A 9 1.76 4.97 -18.64
CA GLU A 9 1.63 5.86 -17.46
C GLU A 9 0.28 5.76 -16.76
N SER A 10 -0.81 5.59 -17.53
CA SER A 10 -2.16 5.39 -16.98
C SER A 10 -2.31 4.14 -16.14
N GLU A 11 -1.50 3.11 -16.41
CA GLU A 11 -1.51 1.83 -15.69
C GLU A 11 -0.57 1.80 -14.48
N ARG A 12 0.27 2.85 -14.32
CA ARG A 12 1.14 3.02 -13.14
C ARG A 12 0.46 3.75 -11.98
N ILE A 13 -0.77 4.24 -12.19
CA ILE A 13 -1.51 4.98 -11.18
C ILE A 13 -2.30 4.00 -10.32
N ILE A 14 -2.08 4.03 -9.02
CA ILE A 14 -2.86 3.29 -8.03
C ILE A 14 -3.72 4.30 -7.26
N VAL A 15 -5.04 4.16 -7.35
CA VAL A 15 -5.98 5.03 -6.63
C VAL A 15 -6.29 4.43 -5.26
N ALA A 16 -6.03 5.18 -4.19
CA ALA A 16 -6.32 4.76 -2.83
C ALA A 16 -7.79 5.00 -2.48
N LEU A 17 -8.48 3.94 -2.04
CA LEU A 17 -9.85 3.98 -1.54
C LEU A 17 -9.83 4.16 0.00
N ASP A 18 -9.41 5.35 0.45
CA ASP A 18 -9.33 5.70 1.87
C ASP A 18 -10.68 6.30 2.34
N CYS A 19 -11.78 5.55 2.14
CA CYS A 19 -13.17 5.95 2.40
C CYS A 19 -14.01 4.74 2.80
N GLY A 20 -15.30 4.93 3.12
CA GLY A 20 -16.23 3.83 3.42
C GLY A 20 -16.65 3.05 2.18
N ALA A 21 -17.29 1.88 2.38
CA ALA A 21 -17.62 0.92 1.31
C ALA A 21 -18.45 1.52 0.17
N ASP A 22 -19.53 2.24 0.51
CA ASP A 22 -20.43 2.82 -0.50
C ASP A 22 -19.70 3.83 -1.40
N GLU A 23 -18.86 4.70 -0.78
CA GLU A 23 -18.04 5.66 -1.51
C GLU A 23 -16.96 4.97 -2.33
N ALA A 24 -16.33 3.92 -1.79
CA ALA A 24 -15.30 3.13 -2.48
C ALA A 24 -15.86 2.48 -3.74
N LEU A 25 -17.04 1.86 -3.67
CA LEU A 25 -17.70 1.24 -4.82
C LEU A 25 -18.16 2.28 -5.84
N ALA A 26 -18.71 3.41 -5.38
CA ALA A 26 -19.07 4.52 -6.28
C ALA A 26 -17.85 5.07 -7.03
N LEU A 27 -16.73 5.26 -6.34
CA LEU A 27 -15.45 5.67 -6.95
C LEU A 27 -14.94 4.61 -7.94
N ALA A 28 -15.00 3.34 -7.59
CA ALA A 28 -14.59 2.25 -8.48
C ALA A 28 -15.42 2.27 -9.78
N HIS A 29 -16.73 2.40 -9.70
CA HIS A 29 -17.57 2.54 -10.90
C HIS A 29 -17.18 3.75 -11.75
N ALA A 30 -16.91 4.91 -11.16
CA ALA A 30 -16.50 6.13 -11.87
C ALA A 30 -15.09 6.02 -12.50
N LEU A 31 -14.24 5.15 -11.97
CA LEU A 31 -12.85 4.93 -12.41
C LEU A 31 -12.73 3.82 -13.46
N LYS A 32 -13.79 3.08 -13.73
CA LYS A 32 -13.77 1.97 -14.71
C LYS A 32 -13.32 2.48 -16.08
N GLY A 33 -12.29 1.84 -16.64
CA GLY A 33 -11.63 2.25 -17.89
C GLY A 33 -10.72 3.49 -17.80
N LYS A 34 -10.53 4.07 -16.59
CA LYS A 34 -9.64 5.22 -16.35
C LYS A 34 -8.45 4.91 -15.45
N ALA A 35 -8.56 3.89 -14.62
CA ALA A 35 -7.49 3.38 -13.78
C ALA A 35 -7.50 1.86 -13.83
N SER A 36 -6.32 1.25 -13.66
CA SER A 36 -6.16 -0.21 -13.65
C SER A 36 -6.02 -0.76 -12.24
N TRP A 37 -5.58 0.07 -11.29
CA TRP A 37 -5.26 -0.34 -9.92
C TRP A 37 -6.04 0.46 -8.88
N LEU A 38 -6.59 -0.25 -7.89
CA LEU A 38 -7.20 0.33 -6.70
C LEU A 38 -6.52 -0.22 -5.44
N LYS A 39 -6.22 0.66 -4.46
CA LYS A 39 -5.66 0.27 -3.18
C LYS A 39 -6.76 0.19 -2.12
N VAL A 40 -6.87 -0.96 -1.48
CA VAL A 40 -7.68 -1.19 -0.29
C VAL A 40 -6.76 -1.15 0.93
N GLY A 41 -6.94 -0.14 1.78
CA GLY A 41 -6.21 0.00 3.04
C GLY A 41 -6.91 -0.70 4.20
N MET A 42 -6.26 -0.69 5.37
CA MET A 42 -6.73 -1.37 6.58
C MET A 42 -8.16 -0.98 6.97
N THR A 43 -8.49 0.32 6.96
CA THR A 43 -9.82 0.80 7.39
C THR A 43 -10.94 0.15 6.59
N LEU A 44 -10.86 0.22 5.26
CA LEU A 44 -11.87 -0.36 4.38
C LEU A 44 -11.90 -1.89 4.47
N TYR A 45 -10.73 -2.53 4.54
CA TYR A 45 -10.65 -3.98 4.63
C TYR A 45 -11.18 -4.52 5.95
N TYR A 46 -10.89 -3.87 7.08
CA TYR A 46 -11.41 -4.32 8.38
C TYR A 46 -12.92 -4.08 8.55
N GLN A 47 -13.50 -3.17 7.79
CA GLN A 47 -14.96 -2.98 7.73
C GLN A 47 -15.65 -4.06 6.89
N GLU A 48 -15.10 -4.37 5.71
CA GLU A 48 -15.79 -5.15 4.68
C GLU A 48 -15.22 -6.57 4.50
N GLY A 49 -14.03 -6.82 5.01
CA GLY A 49 -13.35 -8.10 4.82
C GLY A 49 -12.99 -8.38 3.35
N PRO A 50 -12.81 -9.66 2.96
CA PRO A 50 -12.46 -10.06 1.60
C PRO A 50 -13.49 -9.69 0.53
N SER A 51 -14.73 -9.40 0.91
CA SER A 51 -15.82 -9.09 -0.02
C SER A 51 -15.53 -7.85 -0.86
N ILE A 52 -14.88 -6.84 -0.28
CA ILE A 52 -14.50 -5.62 -1.03
C ILE A 52 -13.46 -5.92 -2.10
N VAL A 53 -12.48 -6.77 -1.80
CA VAL A 53 -11.46 -7.19 -2.78
C VAL A 53 -12.16 -7.87 -3.97
N LYS A 54 -13.03 -8.84 -3.69
CA LYS A 54 -13.79 -9.55 -4.72
C LYS A 54 -14.64 -8.58 -5.56
N ALA A 55 -15.37 -7.66 -4.93
CA ALA A 55 -16.20 -6.69 -5.65
C ALA A 55 -15.39 -5.82 -6.62
N LEU A 56 -14.19 -5.39 -6.23
CA LEU A 56 -13.30 -4.62 -7.09
C LEU A 56 -12.72 -5.48 -8.23
N LYS A 57 -12.39 -6.74 -7.96
CA LYS A 57 -11.96 -7.69 -9.00
C LYS A 57 -13.07 -7.95 -10.01
N ASP A 58 -14.32 -8.12 -9.57
CA ASP A 58 -15.48 -8.31 -10.44
C ASP A 58 -15.75 -7.08 -11.35
N LEU A 59 -15.34 -5.88 -10.93
CA LEU A 59 -15.33 -4.66 -11.75
C LEU A 59 -14.18 -4.59 -12.75
N GLY A 60 -13.20 -5.50 -12.67
CA GLY A 60 -12.06 -5.61 -13.58
C GLY A 60 -10.80 -4.86 -13.14
N PHE A 61 -10.69 -4.47 -11.86
CA PHE A 61 -9.50 -3.81 -11.33
C PHE A 61 -8.47 -4.82 -10.83
N ASN A 62 -7.20 -4.43 -10.89
CA ASN A 62 -6.16 -5.01 -10.06
C ASN A 62 -6.26 -4.40 -8.66
N VAL A 63 -6.15 -5.25 -7.63
CA VAL A 63 -6.31 -4.82 -6.23
C VAL A 63 -4.99 -4.88 -5.48
N PHE A 64 -4.56 -3.72 -5.01
CA PHE A 64 -3.46 -3.57 -4.06
C PHE A 64 -4.03 -3.61 -2.64
N LEU A 65 -3.83 -4.73 -1.94
CA LEU A 65 -4.26 -4.91 -0.56
C LEU A 65 -3.15 -4.47 0.39
N ASP A 66 -3.30 -3.25 0.94
CA ASP A 66 -2.29 -2.57 1.74
C ASP A 66 -2.54 -2.73 3.25
N LEU A 67 -2.31 -3.95 3.77
CA LEU A 67 -2.54 -4.31 5.17
C LEU A 67 -1.29 -4.29 6.04
N LYS A 68 -0.10 -4.18 5.43
CA LYS A 68 1.18 -4.06 6.13
C LYS A 68 1.41 -5.18 7.15
N PHE A 69 1.37 -6.43 6.69
CA PHE A 69 1.56 -7.61 7.56
C PHE A 69 2.81 -7.48 8.43
N HIS A 70 2.64 -7.71 9.72
CA HIS A 70 3.74 -7.68 10.68
C HIS A 70 3.39 -8.55 11.88
N ASP A 71 3.85 -9.80 11.84
CA ASP A 71 3.61 -10.81 12.87
C ASP A 71 4.69 -11.90 12.77
N ILE A 72 4.63 -12.93 13.61
CA ILE A 72 5.50 -14.09 13.48
C ILE A 72 5.35 -14.77 12.11
N PRO A 73 6.40 -15.45 11.59
CA PRO A 73 6.40 -16.03 10.24
C PRO A 73 5.18 -16.88 9.92
N HIS A 74 4.74 -17.75 10.85
CA HIS A 74 3.57 -18.61 10.66
C HIS A 74 2.27 -17.81 10.37
N GLN A 75 2.05 -16.70 11.07
CA GLN A 75 0.88 -15.86 10.86
C GLN A 75 0.93 -15.13 9.54
N VAL A 76 2.11 -14.60 9.17
CA VAL A 76 2.29 -13.86 7.90
C VAL A 76 2.18 -14.79 6.70
N TYR A 77 2.65 -16.04 6.81
CA TYR A 77 2.41 -17.10 5.81
C TYR A 77 0.92 -17.27 5.52
N GLY A 78 0.11 -17.52 6.56
CA GLY A 78 -1.34 -17.70 6.42
C GLY A 78 -2.06 -16.44 5.92
N ALA A 79 -1.63 -15.25 6.39
CA ALA A 79 -2.19 -13.97 5.97
C ALA A 79 -1.93 -13.69 4.48
N ALA A 80 -0.71 -13.93 3.98
CA ALA A 80 -0.36 -13.76 2.58
C ALA A 80 -1.17 -14.70 1.67
N ALA A 81 -1.25 -15.99 2.03
CA ALA A 81 -2.07 -16.96 1.31
C ALA A 81 -3.55 -16.56 1.27
N SER A 82 -4.10 -16.10 2.40
CA SER A 82 -5.51 -15.68 2.49
C SER A 82 -5.78 -14.41 1.68
N ALA A 83 -4.88 -13.44 1.71
CA ALA A 83 -4.97 -12.22 0.92
C ALA A 83 -4.96 -12.53 -0.58
N ALA A 84 -4.04 -13.37 -1.04
CA ALA A 84 -3.98 -13.79 -2.43
C ALA A 84 -5.25 -14.52 -2.89
N ARG A 85 -5.75 -15.47 -2.08
CA ARG A 85 -7.01 -16.19 -2.37
C ARG A 85 -8.24 -15.28 -2.39
N SER A 86 -8.21 -14.12 -1.73
CA SER A 86 -9.28 -13.12 -1.84
C SER A 86 -9.27 -12.37 -3.18
N GLY A 87 -8.22 -12.51 -3.97
CA GLY A 87 -8.04 -11.87 -5.27
C GLY A 87 -7.10 -10.66 -5.26
N ALA A 88 -6.33 -10.46 -4.19
CA ALA A 88 -5.31 -9.40 -4.17
C ALA A 88 -4.19 -9.69 -5.18
N ASP A 89 -3.85 -8.70 -6.01
CA ASP A 89 -2.76 -8.77 -6.97
C ASP A 89 -1.44 -8.21 -6.40
N MET A 90 -1.52 -7.46 -5.30
CA MET A 90 -0.38 -6.88 -4.60
C MET A 90 -0.67 -6.80 -3.10
N ILE A 91 0.35 -7.13 -2.28
CA ILE A 91 0.27 -7.09 -0.81
C ILE A 91 1.47 -6.37 -0.20
N THR A 92 1.31 -5.87 1.02
CA THR A 92 2.39 -5.22 1.78
C THR A 92 2.69 -5.95 3.08
N MET A 93 3.96 -5.90 3.49
CA MET A 93 4.43 -6.36 4.79
C MET A 93 5.56 -5.47 5.30
N HIS A 94 5.75 -5.36 6.60
CA HIS A 94 6.84 -4.59 7.16
C HIS A 94 8.18 -5.32 7.03
N ALA A 95 9.18 -4.69 6.37
CA ALA A 95 10.50 -5.29 6.21
C ALA A 95 11.26 -5.44 7.55
N ILE A 96 10.92 -4.61 8.56
CA ILE A 96 11.47 -4.71 9.91
C ILE A 96 11.09 -6.02 10.64
N GLY A 97 10.10 -6.74 10.15
CA GLY A 97 9.73 -8.06 10.65
C GLY A 97 10.79 -9.15 10.40
N GLY A 98 11.82 -8.85 9.60
CA GLY A 98 12.97 -9.70 9.35
C GLY A 98 12.79 -10.67 8.18
N LEU A 99 13.91 -11.32 7.81
CA LEU A 99 13.99 -12.18 6.61
C LEU A 99 13.02 -13.36 6.67
N GLU A 100 12.92 -14.03 7.80
CA GLU A 100 12.07 -15.22 7.95
C GLU A 100 10.58 -14.89 7.78
N MET A 101 10.14 -13.73 8.32
CA MET A 101 8.77 -13.28 8.16
C MET A 101 8.45 -12.97 6.70
N MET A 102 9.36 -12.27 6.01
CA MET A 102 9.17 -11.92 4.59
C MET A 102 9.18 -13.15 3.68
N ARG A 103 10.08 -14.12 3.93
CA ARG A 103 10.12 -15.40 3.22
C ARG A 103 8.85 -16.21 3.43
N ALA A 104 8.37 -16.27 4.67
CA ALA A 104 7.13 -16.96 5.00
C ALA A 104 5.92 -16.40 4.21
N ALA A 105 5.87 -15.09 3.96
CA ALA A 105 4.85 -14.51 3.08
C ALA A 105 4.92 -15.09 1.66
N ILE A 106 6.13 -15.18 1.08
CA ILE A 106 6.34 -15.74 -0.26
C ILE A 106 5.96 -17.22 -0.30
N ASP A 107 6.38 -18.00 0.71
CA ASP A 107 6.05 -19.42 0.82
C ASP A 107 4.52 -19.63 0.89
N GLY A 108 3.80 -18.74 1.60
CA GLY A 108 2.34 -18.76 1.65
C GLY A 108 1.69 -18.50 0.29
N LEU A 109 2.26 -17.61 -0.53
CA LEU A 109 1.80 -17.37 -1.90
C LEU A 109 2.07 -18.57 -2.82
N ILE A 110 3.21 -19.23 -2.67
CA ILE A 110 3.58 -20.43 -3.44
C ILE A 110 2.61 -21.57 -3.10
N GLU A 111 2.32 -21.81 -1.82
CA GLU A 111 1.36 -22.84 -1.43
C GLU A 111 -0.07 -22.51 -1.88
N ALA A 112 -0.42 -21.23 -1.94
CA ALA A 112 -1.71 -20.80 -2.48
C ALA A 112 -1.82 -20.96 -4.00
N GLU A 113 -0.74 -21.38 -4.69
CA GLU A 113 -0.61 -21.44 -6.15
C GLU A 113 -0.76 -20.07 -6.83
N LEU A 114 -0.40 -18.99 -6.13
CA LEU A 114 -0.51 -17.60 -6.56
C LEU A 114 0.84 -16.85 -6.44
N PRO A 115 1.95 -17.40 -6.99
CA PRO A 115 3.29 -16.83 -6.82
C PRO A 115 3.50 -15.49 -7.53
N ASP A 116 2.58 -15.11 -8.43
CA ASP A 116 2.68 -13.86 -9.22
C ASP A 116 2.15 -12.63 -8.47
N VAL A 117 1.57 -12.82 -7.27
CA VAL A 117 1.14 -11.69 -6.42
C VAL A 117 2.35 -10.85 -6.05
N VAL A 118 2.27 -9.53 -6.33
CA VAL A 118 3.35 -8.59 -6.06
C VAL A 118 3.50 -8.39 -4.55
N THR A 119 4.71 -8.62 -4.03
CA THR A 119 5.04 -8.45 -2.61
C THR A 119 5.88 -7.22 -2.38
N LEU A 120 5.42 -6.31 -1.50
CA LEU A 120 6.12 -5.06 -1.20
C LEU A 120 6.51 -4.98 0.28
N GLY A 121 7.79 -4.71 0.52
CA GLY A 121 8.31 -4.41 1.86
C GLY A 121 8.10 -2.94 2.23
N ILE A 122 7.42 -2.67 3.34
CA ILE A 122 7.39 -1.34 3.95
C ILE A 122 8.73 -1.11 4.63
N THR A 123 9.44 -0.06 4.25
CA THR A 123 10.71 0.34 4.88
C THR A 123 10.45 1.13 6.16
N VAL A 124 10.82 2.41 6.21
CA VAL A 124 10.45 3.30 7.32
C VAL A 124 9.15 4.00 6.96
N LEU A 125 8.22 4.09 7.90
CA LEU A 125 6.96 4.81 7.67
C LEU A 125 7.27 6.30 7.40
N THR A 126 6.69 6.85 6.34
CA THR A 126 6.92 8.24 5.94
C THR A 126 6.47 9.29 6.96
N SER A 127 5.72 8.86 7.99
CA SER A 127 5.30 9.68 9.13
C SER A 127 6.31 9.67 10.28
N MET A 128 7.32 8.77 10.27
CA MET A 128 8.32 8.70 11.33
C MET A 128 9.43 9.73 11.09
N SER A 129 9.78 10.45 12.16
CA SER A 129 10.98 11.29 12.24
C SER A 129 12.23 10.46 12.62
N GLU A 130 13.41 11.08 12.55
CA GLU A 130 14.63 10.44 13.07
C GLU A 130 14.56 10.21 14.58
N GLU A 131 13.88 11.11 15.31
CA GLU A 131 13.66 10.98 16.75
C GLU A 131 12.74 9.79 17.07
N ASP A 132 11.62 9.64 16.33
CA ASP A 132 10.73 8.48 16.48
C ASP A 132 11.46 7.17 16.19
N LEU A 133 12.30 7.15 15.15
CA LEU A 133 13.09 5.98 14.80
C LEU A 133 14.10 5.63 15.91
N ALA A 134 14.79 6.63 16.47
CA ALA A 134 15.73 6.45 17.57
C ALA A 134 15.05 5.89 18.84
N LEU A 135 13.82 6.31 19.14
CA LEU A 135 13.03 5.77 20.27
C LEU A 135 12.70 4.28 20.10
N THR A 136 12.72 3.74 18.89
CA THR A 136 12.60 2.28 18.66
C THR A 136 13.92 1.52 18.81
N GLY A 137 15.00 2.19 19.21
CA GLY A 137 16.33 1.62 19.38
C GLY A 137 17.18 1.59 18.10
N VAL A 138 16.73 2.21 17.02
CA VAL A 138 17.49 2.31 15.76
C VAL A 138 18.36 3.57 15.81
N THR A 139 19.69 3.39 15.83
CA THR A 139 20.67 4.49 15.96
C THR A 139 21.16 5.06 14.64
N ARG A 140 20.79 4.45 13.52
CA ARG A 140 21.16 4.93 12.18
C ARG A 140 20.13 5.93 11.67
N SER A 141 20.53 6.77 10.71
CA SER A 141 19.62 7.72 10.05
C SER A 141 18.46 7.00 9.34
N VAL A 142 17.35 7.73 9.10
CA VAL A 142 16.21 7.21 8.32
C VAL A 142 16.67 6.67 6.96
N ALA A 143 17.55 7.39 6.26
CA ALA A 143 18.05 6.99 4.95
C ALA A 143 18.83 5.65 5.00
N GLU A 144 19.71 5.47 5.99
CA GLU A 144 20.43 4.21 6.19
C GLU A 144 19.52 3.07 6.60
N GLN A 145 18.49 3.34 7.42
CA GLN A 145 17.51 2.33 7.80
C GLN A 145 16.67 1.90 6.60
N VAL A 146 16.19 2.84 5.78
CA VAL A 146 15.47 2.54 4.53
C VAL A 146 16.31 1.64 3.62
N ARG A 147 17.59 1.97 3.44
CA ARG A 147 18.52 1.15 2.65
C ARG A 147 18.63 -0.26 3.21
N THR A 148 18.90 -0.38 4.52
CA THR A 148 19.05 -1.69 5.18
C THR A 148 17.80 -2.55 5.01
N LEU A 149 16.61 -1.98 5.20
CA LEU A 149 15.35 -2.69 5.07
C LEU A 149 15.06 -3.07 3.60
N ALA A 150 15.43 -2.23 2.64
CA ALA A 150 15.32 -2.55 1.22
C ALA A 150 16.25 -3.71 0.82
N GLU A 151 17.50 -3.72 1.31
CA GLU A 151 18.45 -4.81 1.09
C GLU A 151 17.94 -6.13 1.69
N GLN A 152 17.31 -6.08 2.87
CA GLN A 152 16.67 -7.26 3.49
C GLN A 152 15.47 -7.74 2.67
N ALA A 153 14.61 -6.85 2.20
CA ALA A 153 13.48 -7.18 1.34
C ALA A 153 13.94 -7.86 0.04
N GLN A 154 15.00 -7.34 -0.58
CA GLN A 154 15.62 -7.96 -1.76
C GLN A 154 16.18 -9.35 -1.44
N THR A 155 16.88 -9.50 -0.32
CA THR A 155 17.45 -10.79 0.13
C THR A 155 16.36 -11.82 0.45
N ALA A 156 15.21 -11.37 0.94
CA ALA A 156 14.05 -12.22 1.16
C ALA A 156 13.37 -12.66 -0.14
N GLY A 157 13.57 -11.94 -1.25
CA GLY A 157 12.95 -12.22 -2.54
C GLY A 157 11.65 -11.45 -2.79
N LEU A 158 11.38 -10.36 -2.04
CA LEU A 158 10.22 -9.51 -2.32
C LEU A 158 10.32 -8.85 -3.70
N SER A 159 9.18 -8.56 -4.30
CA SER A 159 9.07 -7.91 -5.62
C SER A 159 9.53 -6.45 -5.59
N GLY A 160 9.39 -5.78 -4.44
CA GLY A 160 9.72 -4.36 -4.32
C GLY A 160 9.61 -3.83 -2.89
N VAL A 161 9.74 -2.51 -2.77
CA VAL A 161 9.58 -1.78 -1.50
C VAL A 161 8.70 -0.55 -1.68
N VAL A 162 8.04 -0.15 -0.60
CA VAL A 162 7.36 1.13 -0.48
C VAL A 162 8.31 2.13 0.16
N ALA A 163 8.54 3.25 -0.53
CA ALA A 163 9.46 4.29 -0.09
C ALA A 163 8.93 5.67 -0.50
N SER A 164 9.41 6.75 0.12
CA SER A 164 9.13 8.11 -0.34
C SER A 164 9.79 8.38 -1.70
N PRO A 165 9.37 9.40 -2.47
CA PRO A 165 10.00 9.73 -3.76
C PRO A 165 11.49 10.03 -3.66
N GLN A 166 11.91 10.67 -2.55
CA GLN A 166 13.32 10.98 -2.29
C GLN A 166 14.13 9.70 -2.02
N GLU A 167 13.57 8.80 -1.22
CA GLU A 167 14.17 7.49 -0.92
C GLU A 167 14.18 6.58 -2.15
N ALA A 168 13.13 6.57 -2.96
CA ALA A 168 13.09 5.82 -4.21
C ALA A 168 14.22 6.24 -5.17
N ALA A 169 14.48 7.54 -5.31
CA ALA A 169 15.60 8.06 -6.10
C ALA A 169 16.96 7.65 -5.52
N MET A 170 17.08 7.57 -4.20
CA MET A 170 18.26 7.11 -3.49
C MET A 170 18.49 5.61 -3.69
N LEU A 171 17.47 4.78 -3.49
CA LEU A 171 17.52 3.33 -3.70
C LEU A 171 17.91 2.97 -5.13
N LYS A 172 17.39 3.68 -6.13
CA LYS A 172 17.75 3.50 -7.54
C LYS A 172 19.24 3.79 -7.80
N ARG A 173 19.78 4.83 -7.18
CA ARG A 173 21.22 5.16 -7.29
C ARG A 173 22.13 4.13 -6.61
N TRP A 174 21.65 3.45 -5.57
CA TRP A 174 22.40 2.40 -4.89
C TRP A 174 22.32 1.03 -5.59
N GLY A 175 21.66 0.96 -6.74
CA GLY A 175 21.59 -0.26 -7.54
C GLY A 175 20.66 -1.33 -6.95
N ALA A 176 19.71 -0.93 -6.10
CA ALA A 176 18.68 -1.85 -5.64
C ALA A 176 17.88 -2.37 -6.85
N ALA A 177 17.93 -3.68 -7.08
CA ALA A 177 17.20 -4.35 -8.17
C ALA A 177 15.69 -4.49 -7.88
N LEU A 178 15.20 -3.78 -6.88
CA LEU A 178 13.81 -3.79 -6.43
C LEU A 178 12.99 -2.73 -7.16
N THR A 179 11.78 -3.08 -7.54
CA THR A 179 10.78 -2.08 -7.96
C THR A 179 10.45 -1.19 -6.76
N SER A 180 10.77 0.09 -6.81
CA SER A 180 10.34 1.03 -5.78
C SER A 180 8.98 1.63 -6.16
N LEU A 181 7.97 1.43 -5.30
CA LEU A 181 6.66 2.07 -5.46
C LEU A 181 6.68 3.38 -4.63
N PRO A 182 6.78 4.55 -5.27
CA PRO A 182 6.79 5.80 -4.53
C PRO A 182 5.40 6.10 -3.96
N LEU A 183 5.31 6.19 -2.64
CA LEU A 183 4.07 6.47 -1.89
C LEU A 183 3.43 7.83 -2.23
N ALA A 184 4.15 8.70 -2.95
CA ALA A 184 3.69 10.04 -3.32
C ALA A 184 2.49 10.05 -4.28
N CYS A 185 2.19 8.94 -4.97
CA CYS A 185 1.01 8.88 -5.84
C CYS A 185 -0.30 9.06 -5.06
N GLY A 186 -0.43 8.53 -3.83
CA GLY A 186 -1.65 8.65 -3.02
C GLY A 186 -2.01 10.09 -2.67
N ARG A 187 -1.05 10.94 -2.32
CA ARG A 187 -1.31 12.33 -1.93
C ARG A 187 -1.66 13.25 -3.10
N LEU A 188 -1.02 13.07 -4.25
CA LEU A 188 -1.27 13.89 -5.44
C LEU A 188 -2.61 13.54 -6.11
N VAL A 189 -2.94 12.26 -6.18
CA VAL A 189 -4.22 11.79 -6.74
C VAL A 189 -5.37 12.18 -5.81
N ARG A 190 -5.22 12.04 -4.48
CA ARG A 190 -6.23 12.49 -3.52
C ARG A 190 -6.50 13.99 -3.62
N ALA A 191 -5.47 14.83 -3.75
CA ALA A 191 -5.64 16.27 -3.89
C ALA A 191 -6.33 16.68 -5.21
N ARG A 192 -6.07 15.99 -6.32
CA ARG A 192 -6.72 16.23 -7.61
C ARG A 192 -8.14 15.68 -7.69
N MET A 193 -8.40 14.48 -7.13
CA MET A 193 -9.74 13.89 -7.12
C MET A 193 -10.69 14.64 -6.19
N ILE A 194 -10.24 15.09 -5.00
CA ILE A 194 -11.07 15.90 -4.08
C ILE A 194 -11.49 17.21 -4.74
N ARG A 195 -10.66 17.84 -5.58
CA ARG A 195 -11.07 19.02 -6.36
C ARG A 195 -12.06 18.72 -7.49
N ALA A 196 -12.11 17.50 -7.97
CA ALA A 196 -13.02 17.10 -9.04
C ALA A 196 -14.40 16.61 -8.53
N VAL A 197 -14.50 16.21 -7.25
CA VAL A 197 -15.71 15.58 -6.68
C VAL A 197 -16.33 16.41 -5.53
N SER A 198 -15.57 17.30 -4.87
CA SER A 198 -16.13 18.12 -3.79
C SER A 198 -16.76 19.41 -4.34
N GLN A 199 -18.09 19.42 -4.48
CA GLN A 199 -18.84 20.67 -4.36
C GLN A 199 -18.67 21.23 -2.94
N PRO A 200 -18.53 22.54 -2.75
CA PRO A 200 -18.34 23.12 -1.41
C PRO A 200 -19.59 22.85 -0.56
N ARG A 201 -19.44 22.08 0.51
CA ARG A 201 -20.47 22.01 1.54
C ARG A 201 -20.61 23.40 2.16
N ALA A 202 -21.84 23.97 2.11
CA ALA A 202 -22.20 25.18 2.79
C ALA A 202 -21.83 25.06 4.29
N LYS A 203 -21.17 26.10 4.82
CA LYS A 203 -20.86 26.18 6.25
C LYS A 203 -22.18 26.21 7.04
N PRO A 204 -22.34 25.46 8.13
CA PRO A 204 -23.46 25.63 9.02
C PRO A 204 -23.38 27.05 9.65
N SER A 205 -24.43 27.80 9.55
CA SER A 205 -24.56 29.11 10.19
C SER A 205 -24.64 28.90 11.69
N THR A 206 -23.65 29.40 12.43
CA THR A 206 -23.65 29.46 13.89
C THR A 206 -24.51 30.67 14.29
N THR A 207 -25.79 30.43 14.57
CA THR A 207 -26.62 31.41 15.29
C THR A 207 -26.57 31.01 16.77
N ALA A 208 -25.68 31.63 17.50
CA ALA A 208 -25.73 31.60 18.96
C ALA A 208 -26.86 32.54 19.41
N GLN A 209 -27.96 31.99 19.91
CA GLN A 209 -28.91 32.75 20.72
C GLN A 209 -28.45 32.70 22.15
N ALA A 210 -28.06 33.90 22.66
CA ALA A 210 -27.94 34.17 24.08
C ALA A 210 -29.32 34.15 24.69
N ILE A 211 -29.51 33.42 25.78
CA ILE A 211 -30.67 33.55 26.68
C ILE A 211 -30.15 34.10 27.98
N SER A 212 -30.74 35.21 28.37
CA SER A 212 -30.61 35.95 29.63
C SER A 212 -31.04 35.13 30.82
#